data_e3125ac0e653d57e0187a8a709b9a7fe
#
_entry.id   e3125ac0e653d57e0187a8a709b9a7fe
#
_cell.length_a   1.000
_cell.length_b   1.000
_cell.length_c   1.000
_cell.angle_alpha   90.00
_cell.angle_beta   90.00
_cell.angle_gamma   90.00
#
_symmetry.space_group_name_H-M   'P 1'
#
loop_
_entity.id
_entity.type
_entity.pdbx_description
1 polymer ?
#
loop_
_entity_poly.entity_id
_entity_poly.type
_entity_poly.pdbx_seq_one_letter_code
_entity_poly.pdbx_strand_id
1 'polypeptide(L)'
;FRLPDLPGTEKSPSSGVSAPFTGISGGQLLVAGGCNFSDKPAAEGGTKEYYSDIYALDITTRSPAGWRRIGKLPLPLAYGASVTTPEGLVWIGGNNNEEVSGQVFFVNWNGEKQQLHIFELPPLPIPLDNLSATYADGHLYVAGGKGKSQTAPIGKDDSQAAPTNPLFSLQLTPSLQKEWVRLPDFPGPVRVQPVLTAQQSGDGIRLYLAGGFQPVSPHQEAIVCTDMLSYHPETKQWRNEVFLPSFADGSHRTITGGCAIASGDSSIFLIGGVNYNRFRDALNHPEPDYLRHPTDWYKFNTSLLQYFHKTLDPLRRLRRTGTCRCRHRKQCKYDNHNWWRAKAGHPHTGSQCV
;
A
#
# COMPACT_ATOMS: atom_id res chain seq x y z
N PHE A 1 4.76 -19.09 10.98
CA PHE A 1 4.61 -19.47 9.57
C PHE A 1 5.43 -18.51 8.73
N ARG A 2 6.31 -19.02 7.88
CA ARG A 2 7.11 -18.22 6.94
C ARG A 2 6.74 -18.62 5.52
N LEU A 3 6.45 -17.65 4.67
CA LEU A 3 6.28 -17.88 3.25
C LEU A 3 7.66 -18.05 2.58
N PRO A 4 7.77 -18.85 1.50
CA PRO A 4 8.99 -18.91 0.71
C PRO A 4 9.30 -17.55 0.09
N ASP A 5 10.58 -17.28 -0.15
CA ASP A 5 11.02 -16.09 -0.84
C ASP A 5 10.56 -16.12 -2.31
N LEU A 6 10.24 -14.95 -2.91
CA LEU A 6 9.95 -14.86 -4.34
C LEU A 6 11.15 -15.39 -5.15
N PRO A 7 10.92 -16.02 -6.31
CA PRO A 7 11.99 -16.48 -7.15
C PRO A 7 12.95 -15.36 -7.57
N GLY A 8 14.24 -15.62 -7.50
CA GLY A 8 15.29 -14.79 -8.08
C GLY A 8 15.58 -15.17 -9.53
N THR A 9 16.66 -14.62 -10.06
CA THR A 9 17.23 -15.06 -11.34
C THR A 9 18.15 -16.26 -11.11
N GLU A 10 18.52 -16.99 -12.19
CA GLU A 10 19.49 -18.10 -12.10
C GLU A 10 20.83 -17.68 -11.48
N LYS A 11 21.18 -16.40 -11.53
CA LYS A 11 22.46 -15.85 -11.06
C LYS A 11 22.41 -15.15 -9.72
N SER A 12 21.20 -14.87 -9.19
CA SER A 12 21.04 -14.08 -7.97
C SER A 12 19.79 -14.50 -7.20
N PRO A 13 19.87 -14.71 -5.86
CA PRO A 13 18.71 -14.90 -5.03
C PRO A 13 17.77 -13.70 -5.15
N SER A 14 16.47 -13.93 -4.93
CA SER A 14 15.49 -12.85 -4.95
C SER A 14 15.79 -11.82 -3.87
N SER A 15 15.88 -10.57 -4.26
CA SER A 15 15.88 -9.42 -3.33
C SER A 15 14.46 -9.00 -2.90
N GLY A 16 13.43 -9.71 -3.38
CA GLY A 16 12.04 -9.30 -3.23
C GLY A 16 11.68 -8.09 -4.09
N VAL A 17 10.44 -7.67 -3.98
CA VAL A 17 9.94 -6.48 -4.68
C VAL A 17 9.22 -5.54 -3.73
N SER A 18 9.29 -4.26 -4.01
CA SER A 18 8.57 -3.19 -3.32
C SER A 18 7.31 -2.84 -4.08
N ALA A 19 6.24 -2.53 -3.36
CA ALA A 19 4.99 -2.02 -3.90
C ALA A 19 4.38 -2.89 -5.03
N PRO A 20 4.38 -4.23 -4.94
CA PRO A 20 3.67 -5.08 -5.88
C PRO A 20 2.16 -4.95 -5.71
N PHE A 21 1.42 -5.39 -6.70
CA PHE A 21 0.03 -5.76 -6.53
C PHE A 21 -0.07 -7.11 -5.83
N THR A 22 -1.01 -7.24 -4.90
CA THR A 22 -1.17 -8.47 -4.14
C THR A 22 -2.65 -8.81 -3.93
N GLY A 23 -2.93 -10.05 -3.55
CA GLY A 23 -4.26 -10.45 -3.12
C GLY A 23 -4.45 -11.95 -3.14
N ILE A 24 -5.58 -12.42 -2.61
CA ILE A 24 -5.92 -13.83 -2.55
C ILE A 24 -7.08 -14.09 -3.51
N SER A 25 -6.91 -15.05 -4.41
CA SER A 25 -7.94 -15.52 -5.32
C SER A 25 -7.87 -17.04 -5.45
N GLY A 26 -8.98 -17.75 -5.26
CA GLY A 26 -9.05 -19.21 -5.41
C GLY A 26 -8.04 -19.98 -4.55
N GLY A 27 -7.74 -19.51 -3.32
CA GLY A 27 -6.75 -20.16 -2.42
C GLY A 27 -5.29 -19.91 -2.78
N GLN A 28 -5.03 -19.07 -3.77
CA GLN A 28 -3.68 -18.65 -4.16
C GLN A 28 -3.42 -17.23 -3.68
N LEU A 29 -2.29 -16.99 -3.04
CA LEU A 29 -1.74 -15.66 -2.85
C LEU A 29 -1.06 -15.25 -4.15
N LEU A 30 -1.53 -14.16 -4.75
CA LEU A 30 -0.98 -13.59 -5.98
C LEU A 30 -0.09 -12.39 -5.64
N VAL A 31 1.06 -12.30 -6.31
CA VAL A 31 1.96 -11.15 -6.28
C VAL A 31 2.31 -10.79 -7.72
N ALA A 32 2.10 -9.55 -8.10
CA ALA A 32 2.31 -9.08 -9.47
C ALA A 32 3.08 -7.78 -9.52
N GLY A 33 3.99 -7.66 -10.48
CA GLY A 33 4.75 -6.43 -10.68
C GLY A 33 5.67 -6.09 -9.50
N GLY A 34 5.68 -4.82 -9.12
CA GLY A 34 6.58 -4.29 -8.11
C GLY A 34 7.90 -3.80 -8.71
N CYS A 35 8.77 -3.30 -7.86
CA CYS A 35 10.09 -2.81 -8.26
C CYS A 35 11.15 -3.10 -7.21
N ASN A 36 12.41 -3.07 -7.60
CA ASN A 36 13.55 -3.09 -6.68
C ASN A 36 14.78 -2.43 -7.31
N PHE A 37 15.93 -2.57 -6.67
CA PHE A 37 17.25 -2.18 -7.18
C PHE A 37 18.07 -3.46 -7.32
N SER A 38 18.06 -4.04 -8.53
CA SER A 38 18.64 -5.36 -8.81
C SER A 38 20.15 -5.34 -8.97
N ASP A 39 20.72 -4.20 -9.40
CA ASP A 39 22.14 -4.01 -9.64
C ASP A 39 22.92 -3.68 -8.36
N LYS A 40 22.51 -2.62 -7.66
CA LYS A 40 23.12 -2.13 -6.41
C LYS A 40 22.10 -1.30 -5.62
N PRO A 41 22.33 -1.07 -4.32
CA PRO A 41 21.41 -0.27 -3.50
C PRO A 41 21.16 1.12 -4.07
N ALA A 42 19.96 1.67 -3.85
CA ALA A 42 19.62 3.05 -4.24
C ALA A 42 20.62 4.09 -3.68
N ALA A 43 21.10 3.89 -2.44
CA ALA A 43 22.09 4.74 -1.79
C ALA A 43 23.46 4.75 -2.48
N GLU A 44 23.73 3.76 -3.32
CA GLU A 44 24.96 3.63 -4.12
C GLU A 44 24.72 4.01 -5.59
N GLY A 45 23.57 4.62 -5.89
CA GLY A 45 23.17 5.02 -7.24
C GLY A 45 22.66 3.87 -8.09
N GLY A 46 22.03 2.85 -7.47
CA GLY A 46 21.38 1.76 -8.18
C GLY A 46 20.19 2.24 -9.00
N THR A 47 19.93 1.52 -10.09
CA THR A 47 18.80 1.79 -10.99
C THR A 47 17.58 1.01 -10.53
N LYS A 48 16.45 1.70 -10.41
CA LYS A 48 15.19 1.06 -10.07
C LYS A 48 14.65 0.28 -11.27
N GLU A 49 14.44 -1.01 -11.08
CA GLU A 49 13.85 -1.91 -12.06
C GLU A 49 12.39 -2.22 -11.70
N TYR A 50 11.51 -2.20 -12.68
CA TYR A 50 10.09 -2.53 -12.55
C TYR A 50 9.77 -3.86 -13.22
N TYR A 51 8.88 -4.63 -12.61
CA TYR A 51 8.53 -5.97 -13.06
C TYR A 51 7.10 -6.07 -13.53
N SER A 52 6.85 -7.06 -14.41
CA SER A 52 5.51 -7.42 -14.88
C SER A 52 5.09 -8.83 -14.49
N ASP A 53 6.00 -9.66 -13.95
CA ASP A 53 5.71 -11.05 -13.64
C ASP A 53 4.62 -11.18 -12.58
N ILE A 54 3.79 -12.21 -12.72
CA ILE A 54 2.74 -12.58 -11.77
C ILE A 54 3.09 -13.94 -11.22
N TYR A 55 3.19 -14.02 -9.90
CA TYR A 55 3.46 -15.22 -9.15
C TYR A 55 2.25 -15.63 -8.31
N ALA A 56 2.05 -16.94 -8.17
CA ALA A 56 1.05 -17.52 -7.29
C ALA A 56 1.72 -18.46 -6.27
N LEU A 57 1.24 -18.41 -5.04
CA LEU A 57 1.60 -19.31 -3.96
C LEU A 57 0.33 -19.95 -3.40
N ASP A 58 0.29 -21.26 -3.35
CA ASP A 58 -0.82 -21.99 -2.73
C ASP A 58 -0.75 -21.84 -1.21
N ILE A 59 -1.74 -21.15 -0.65
CA ILE A 59 -1.85 -20.93 0.80
C ILE A 59 -2.88 -21.82 1.47
N THR A 60 -3.48 -22.76 0.75
CA THR A 60 -4.41 -23.76 1.31
C THR A 60 -3.68 -24.84 2.09
N THR A 61 -2.39 -25.03 1.84
CA THR A 61 -1.52 -25.98 2.52
C THR A 61 -0.66 -25.33 3.60
N ARG A 62 -0.31 -26.09 4.64
CA ARG A 62 0.58 -25.60 5.71
C ARG A 62 2.05 -25.47 5.30
N SER A 63 2.43 -26.11 4.21
CA SER A 63 3.80 -26.10 3.67
C SER A 63 3.73 -25.87 2.15
N PRO A 64 3.59 -24.58 1.72
CA PRO A 64 3.55 -24.27 0.30
C PRO A 64 4.80 -24.75 -0.42
N ALA A 65 4.64 -25.36 -1.58
CA ALA A 65 5.75 -25.90 -2.39
C ALA A 65 6.68 -24.82 -2.96
N GLY A 66 6.20 -23.58 -3.02
CA GLY A 66 6.93 -22.43 -3.57
C GLY A 66 6.09 -21.62 -4.55
N TRP A 67 6.62 -20.49 -4.94
CA TRP A 67 5.98 -19.61 -5.91
C TRP A 67 6.05 -20.23 -7.32
N ARG A 68 4.95 -20.06 -8.05
CA ARG A 68 4.86 -20.39 -9.47
C ARG A 68 4.63 -19.11 -10.25
N ARG A 69 5.39 -18.88 -11.31
CA ARG A 69 5.09 -17.83 -12.26
C ARG A 69 3.91 -18.27 -13.11
N ILE A 70 2.83 -17.48 -13.12
CA ILE A 70 1.55 -17.83 -13.76
C ILE A 70 1.14 -16.86 -14.87
N GLY A 71 1.85 -15.76 -15.04
CA GLY A 71 1.53 -14.76 -16.06
C GLY A 71 2.39 -13.52 -15.98
N LYS A 72 1.94 -12.49 -16.69
CA LYS A 72 2.51 -11.14 -16.69
C LYS A 72 1.41 -10.09 -16.73
N LEU A 73 1.67 -8.95 -16.12
CA LEU A 73 0.94 -7.69 -16.40
C LEU A 73 1.25 -7.22 -17.82
N PRO A 74 0.34 -6.48 -18.48
CA PRO A 74 0.60 -5.89 -19.79
C PRO A 74 1.82 -4.97 -19.84
N LEU A 75 2.10 -4.26 -18.72
CA LEU A 75 3.33 -3.48 -18.53
C LEU A 75 3.91 -3.69 -17.12
N PRO A 76 5.21 -3.40 -16.95
CA PRO A 76 5.81 -3.36 -15.62
C PRO A 76 5.17 -2.24 -14.79
N LEU A 77 4.64 -2.56 -13.60
CA LEU A 77 3.99 -1.59 -12.72
C LEU A 77 4.32 -1.85 -11.25
N ALA A 78 4.42 -0.76 -10.49
CA ALA A 78 4.51 -0.75 -9.04
C ALA A 78 3.71 0.41 -8.46
N TYR A 79 3.52 0.46 -7.14
CA TYR A 79 2.85 1.56 -6.42
C TYR A 79 1.38 1.78 -6.78
N GLY A 80 0.72 0.79 -7.33
CA GLY A 80 -0.73 0.76 -7.50
C GLY A 80 -1.45 0.30 -6.24
N ALA A 81 -2.77 0.30 -6.28
CA ALA A 81 -3.62 -0.26 -5.24
C ALA A 81 -4.12 -1.67 -5.61
N SER A 82 -4.34 -2.49 -4.59
CA SER A 82 -4.93 -3.82 -4.72
C SER A 82 -6.18 -3.92 -3.87
N VAL A 83 -7.26 -4.44 -4.44
CA VAL A 83 -8.54 -4.61 -3.78
C VAL A 83 -9.04 -6.03 -3.97
N THR A 84 -9.48 -6.66 -2.88
CA THR A 84 -10.19 -7.95 -2.94
C THR A 84 -11.69 -7.68 -3.03
N THR A 85 -12.35 -8.31 -3.99
CA THR A 85 -13.80 -8.33 -4.15
C THR A 85 -14.32 -9.76 -3.99
N PRO A 86 -15.61 -9.98 -3.83
CA PRO A 86 -16.18 -11.34 -3.78
C PRO A 86 -15.86 -12.17 -5.03
N GLU A 87 -15.71 -11.53 -6.19
CA GLU A 87 -15.53 -12.19 -7.48
C GLU A 87 -14.04 -12.36 -7.87
N GLY A 88 -13.13 -11.62 -7.24
CA GLY A 88 -11.72 -11.65 -7.58
C GLY A 88 -10.94 -10.46 -7.02
N LEU A 89 -9.85 -10.12 -7.67
CA LEU A 89 -9.00 -9.00 -7.30
C LEU A 89 -9.12 -7.88 -8.31
N VAL A 90 -8.92 -6.64 -7.85
CA VAL A 90 -8.76 -5.50 -8.74
C VAL A 90 -7.43 -4.82 -8.45
N TRP A 91 -6.61 -4.64 -9.48
CA TRP A 91 -5.34 -3.90 -9.43
C TRP A 91 -5.50 -2.59 -10.17
N ILE A 92 -5.08 -1.49 -9.55
CA ILE A 92 -5.47 -0.13 -9.97
C ILE A 92 -4.26 0.79 -10.01
N GLY A 93 -4.04 1.45 -11.15
CA GLY A 93 -3.03 2.50 -11.30
C GLY A 93 -1.60 2.01 -11.12
N GLY A 94 -0.77 2.85 -10.50
CA GLY A 94 0.65 2.59 -10.31
C GLY A 94 1.53 3.35 -11.29
N ASN A 95 2.82 3.06 -11.27
CA ASN A 95 3.78 3.70 -12.18
C ASN A 95 4.90 2.75 -12.60
N ASN A 96 5.68 3.22 -13.57
CA ASN A 96 6.98 2.69 -13.92
C ASN A 96 7.97 3.83 -14.21
N ASN A 97 9.09 3.55 -14.90
CA ASN A 97 10.08 4.59 -15.24
C ASN A 97 9.58 5.60 -16.28
N GLU A 98 8.54 5.26 -17.04
CA GLU A 98 8.08 6.04 -18.20
C GLU A 98 6.81 6.83 -17.87
N GLU A 99 5.89 6.22 -17.11
CA GLU A 99 4.56 6.79 -16.91
C GLU A 99 3.94 6.48 -15.55
N VAL A 100 2.96 7.30 -15.18
CA VAL A 100 1.94 6.99 -14.18
C VAL A 100 0.75 6.40 -14.92
N SER A 101 0.31 5.20 -14.49
CA SER A 101 -0.74 4.44 -15.17
C SER A 101 -2.12 4.76 -14.61
N GLY A 102 -3.11 4.81 -15.51
CA GLY A 102 -4.52 4.80 -15.15
C GLY A 102 -5.18 3.43 -15.32
N GLN A 103 -4.43 2.40 -15.68
CA GLN A 103 -4.99 1.08 -15.98
C GLN A 103 -5.60 0.43 -14.74
N VAL A 104 -6.67 -0.33 -14.96
CA VAL A 104 -7.39 -1.07 -13.93
C VAL A 104 -7.64 -2.48 -14.45
N PHE A 105 -7.20 -3.47 -13.67
CA PHE A 105 -7.31 -4.88 -14.05
C PHE A 105 -8.18 -5.62 -13.05
N PHE A 106 -9.17 -6.34 -13.54
CA PHE A 106 -9.84 -7.39 -12.78
C PHE A 106 -9.09 -8.70 -12.97
N VAL A 107 -8.80 -9.39 -11.88
CA VAL A 107 -7.95 -10.57 -11.85
C VAL A 107 -8.62 -11.69 -11.08
N ASN A 108 -8.74 -12.85 -11.69
CA ASN A 108 -9.33 -14.02 -11.07
C ASN A 108 -8.49 -15.27 -11.37
N TRP A 109 -8.28 -16.09 -10.34
CA TRP A 109 -7.64 -17.38 -10.47
C TRP A 109 -8.68 -18.49 -10.50
N ASN A 110 -8.75 -19.22 -11.62
CA ASN A 110 -9.55 -20.43 -11.73
C ASN A 110 -8.74 -21.63 -11.24
N GLY A 111 -9.05 -22.10 -10.03
CA GLY A 111 -8.33 -23.22 -9.41
C GLY A 111 -8.53 -24.56 -10.11
N GLU A 112 -9.66 -24.81 -10.74
CA GLU A 112 -9.93 -26.04 -11.48
C GLU A 112 -9.09 -26.13 -12.77
N LYS A 113 -9.06 -25.02 -13.51
CA LYS A 113 -8.30 -24.94 -14.78
C LYS A 113 -6.84 -24.53 -14.58
N GLN A 114 -6.43 -24.20 -13.35
CA GLN A 114 -5.09 -23.66 -13.04
C GLN A 114 -4.74 -22.48 -13.96
N GLN A 115 -5.69 -21.57 -14.16
CA GLN A 115 -5.59 -20.50 -15.13
C GLN A 115 -5.87 -19.15 -14.49
N LEU A 116 -5.04 -18.18 -14.84
CA LEU A 116 -5.21 -16.78 -14.51
C LEU A 116 -6.05 -16.10 -15.59
N HIS A 117 -7.09 -15.39 -15.16
CA HIS A 117 -7.87 -14.51 -16.02
C HIS A 117 -7.61 -13.07 -15.62
N ILE A 118 -7.27 -12.23 -16.59
CA ILE A 118 -7.07 -10.80 -16.43
C ILE A 118 -7.94 -10.09 -17.45
N PHE A 119 -8.75 -9.15 -16.97
CA PHE A 119 -9.62 -8.31 -17.81
C PHE A 119 -9.34 -6.84 -17.50
N GLU A 120 -9.35 -6.00 -18.53
CA GLU A 120 -9.29 -4.55 -18.33
C GLU A 120 -10.67 -4.03 -17.92
N LEU A 121 -10.67 -3.22 -16.87
CA LEU A 121 -11.81 -2.41 -16.46
C LEU A 121 -11.64 -0.98 -16.98
N PRO A 122 -12.68 -0.13 -16.91
CA PRO A 122 -12.53 1.28 -17.27
C PRO A 122 -11.35 1.92 -16.55
N PRO A 123 -10.44 2.60 -17.26
CA PRO A 123 -9.27 3.22 -16.65
C PRO A 123 -9.66 4.38 -15.74
N LEU A 124 -8.80 4.68 -14.76
CA LEU A 124 -8.97 5.85 -13.91
C LEU A 124 -9.08 7.14 -14.75
N PRO A 125 -9.95 8.09 -14.37
CA PRO A 125 -10.07 9.38 -15.06
C PRO A 125 -8.77 10.19 -15.02
N ILE A 126 -7.98 9.98 -13.99
CA ILE A 126 -6.65 10.58 -13.79
C ILE A 126 -5.70 9.43 -13.46
N PRO A 127 -4.61 9.23 -14.21
CA PRO A 127 -3.57 8.28 -13.84
C PRO A 127 -2.98 8.61 -12.47
N LEU A 128 -2.92 7.62 -11.57
CA LEU A 128 -2.47 7.80 -10.19
C LEU A 128 -1.52 6.68 -9.75
N ASP A 129 -0.50 7.05 -8.99
CA ASP A 129 0.33 6.15 -8.21
C ASP A 129 0.23 6.45 -6.70
N ASN A 130 0.69 5.52 -5.85
CA ASN A 130 0.66 5.67 -4.39
C ASN A 130 -0.73 6.06 -3.85
N LEU A 131 -1.76 5.59 -4.54
CA LEU A 131 -3.17 5.72 -4.21
C LEU A 131 -3.58 4.60 -3.24
N SER A 132 -4.78 4.73 -2.69
CA SER A 132 -5.41 3.65 -1.94
C SER A 132 -6.81 3.37 -2.47
N ALA A 133 -7.26 2.12 -2.34
CA ALA A 133 -8.55 1.71 -2.84
C ALA A 133 -9.22 0.71 -1.90
N THR A 134 -10.54 0.62 -1.98
CA THR A 134 -11.36 -0.36 -1.24
C THR A 134 -12.60 -0.74 -2.05
N TYR A 135 -13.22 -1.86 -1.67
CA TYR A 135 -14.49 -2.31 -2.22
C TYR A 135 -15.55 -2.27 -1.13
N ALA A 136 -16.71 -1.75 -1.45
CA ALA A 136 -17.87 -1.77 -0.58
C ALA A 136 -19.16 -1.71 -1.40
N ASP A 137 -20.14 -2.50 -1.04
CA ASP A 137 -21.50 -2.47 -1.58
C ASP A 137 -21.54 -2.38 -3.13
N GLY A 138 -20.84 -3.30 -3.78
CA GLY A 138 -20.79 -3.38 -5.25
C GLY A 138 -19.93 -2.34 -5.96
N HIS A 139 -19.24 -1.48 -5.22
CA HIS A 139 -18.43 -0.39 -5.78
C HIS A 139 -16.96 -0.48 -5.38
N LEU A 140 -16.09 -0.16 -6.33
CA LEU A 140 -14.71 0.22 -6.04
C LEU A 140 -14.68 1.70 -5.67
N TYR A 141 -13.83 2.03 -4.69
CA TYR A 141 -13.52 3.41 -4.32
C TYR A 141 -12.01 3.62 -4.34
N VAL A 142 -11.58 4.74 -4.90
CA VAL A 142 -10.17 5.14 -5.01
C VAL A 142 -9.98 6.51 -4.42
N ALA A 143 -9.02 6.68 -3.52
CA ALA A 143 -8.70 7.96 -2.91
C ALA A 143 -7.21 8.23 -2.82
N GLY A 144 -6.84 9.50 -2.91
CA GLY A 144 -5.46 9.95 -2.79
C GLY A 144 -4.57 9.53 -3.94
N GLY A 145 -3.27 9.45 -3.66
CA GLY A 145 -2.26 9.20 -4.68
C GLY A 145 -1.71 10.48 -5.28
N LYS A 146 -0.86 10.33 -6.29
CA LYS A 146 -0.32 11.44 -7.08
C LYS A 146 -0.35 11.12 -8.57
N GLY A 147 -0.65 12.13 -9.37
CA GLY A 147 -0.58 12.09 -10.83
C GLY A 147 0.75 12.60 -11.39
N LYS A 148 0.89 12.58 -12.70
CA LYS A 148 2.12 13.00 -13.40
C LYS A 148 2.50 14.46 -13.15
N SER A 149 1.51 15.35 -13.01
CA SER A 149 1.74 16.79 -12.78
C SER A 149 2.31 17.12 -11.39
N GLN A 150 2.19 16.20 -10.43
CA GLN A 150 2.72 16.38 -9.07
C GLN A 150 4.17 15.89 -8.92
N THR A 151 4.78 15.40 -9.98
CA THR A 151 6.15 14.87 -10.01
C THR A 151 7.11 15.72 -10.85
N ALA A 152 6.68 16.87 -11.37
CA ALA A 152 7.54 17.74 -12.18
C ALA A 152 8.78 18.18 -11.38
N PRO A 153 9.99 18.12 -11.98
CA PRO A 153 11.19 18.65 -11.36
C PRO A 153 11.02 20.15 -11.08
N ILE A 154 11.51 20.59 -9.93
CA ILE A 154 11.56 22.01 -9.55
C ILE A 154 12.14 22.82 -10.72
N GLY A 155 11.33 23.70 -11.31
CA GLY A 155 11.76 24.62 -12.39
C GLY A 155 11.02 24.53 -13.72
N LYS A 156 10.02 23.66 -13.89
CA LYS A 156 9.09 23.75 -15.02
C LYS A 156 7.73 24.21 -14.50
N ASP A 157 7.28 25.28 -15.13
CA ASP A 157 6.00 25.95 -14.85
C ASP A 157 4.81 25.01 -15.20
N ASP A 158 4.37 24.23 -14.23
CA ASP A 158 3.15 23.42 -14.28
C ASP A 158 2.06 24.09 -13.42
N SER A 159 1.84 25.38 -13.69
CA SER A 159 0.91 26.26 -12.95
C SER A 159 -0.57 25.91 -13.11
N GLN A 160 -0.94 24.77 -13.68
CA GLN A 160 -2.34 24.52 -14.07
C GLN A 160 -3.06 23.37 -13.36
N ALA A 161 -2.43 22.55 -12.54
CA ALA A 161 -3.15 21.54 -11.79
C ALA A 161 -2.91 21.70 -10.29
N ALA A 162 -3.81 22.41 -9.62
CA ALA A 162 -3.86 22.36 -8.16
C ALA A 162 -3.95 20.88 -7.72
N PRO A 163 -3.18 20.44 -6.72
CA PRO A 163 -3.31 19.10 -6.18
C PRO A 163 -4.76 18.90 -5.73
N THR A 164 -5.43 17.94 -6.34
CA THR A 164 -6.81 17.61 -6.01
C THR A 164 -6.83 16.44 -5.04
N ASN A 165 -7.87 16.40 -4.19
CA ASN A 165 -8.11 15.34 -3.23
C ASN A 165 -9.16 14.37 -3.77
N PRO A 166 -8.88 13.63 -4.88
CA PRO A 166 -9.92 12.91 -5.59
C PRO A 166 -10.44 11.73 -4.76
N LEU A 167 -11.75 11.57 -4.82
CA LEU A 167 -12.43 10.32 -4.52
C LEU A 167 -13.19 9.90 -5.76
N PHE A 168 -12.88 8.71 -6.28
CA PHE A 168 -13.58 8.11 -7.41
C PHE A 168 -14.32 6.85 -6.98
N SER A 169 -15.44 6.56 -7.65
CA SER A 169 -16.12 5.27 -7.53
C SER A 169 -16.40 4.66 -8.90
N LEU A 170 -16.35 3.33 -8.96
CA LEU A 170 -16.77 2.53 -10.12
C LEU A 170 -17.67 1.41 -9.63
N GLN A 171 -18.91 1.37 -10.12
CA GLN A 171 -19.80 0.26 -9.82
C GLN A 171 -19.38 -1.00 -10.59
N LEU A 172 -19.17 -2.10 -9.88
CA LEU A 172 -18.87 -3.42 -10.46
C LEU A 172 -20.08 -4.33 -10.54
N THR A 173 -20.95 -4.27 -9.53
CA THR A 173 -22.13 -5.14 -9.41
C THR A 173 -23.36 -4.33 -9.03
N PRO A 174 -24.58 -4.74 -9.46
CA PRO A 174 -24.89 -5.90 -10.31
C PRO A 174 -24.49 -5.74 -11.78
N SER A 175 -24.09 -4.56 -12.22
CA SER A 175 -23.62 -4.30 -13.59
C SER A 175 -22.44 -3.35 -13.57
N LEU A 176 -21.44 -3.62 -14.40
CA LEU A 176 -20.28 -2.77 -14.55
C LEU A 176 -20.68 -1.43 -15.16
N GLN A 177 -20.35 -0.31 -14.50
CA GLN A 177 -20.37 1.02 -15.11
C GLN A 177 -19.26 1.14 -16.14
N LYS A 178 -19.51 1.95 -17.18
CA LYS A 178 -18.50 2.20 -18.22
C LYS A 178 -17.48 3.28 -17.82
N GLU A 179 -17.80 4.07 -16.83
CA GLU A 179 -16.99 5.22 -16.42
C GLU A 179 -16.96 5.37 -14.89
N TRP A 180 -15.86 5.90 -14.42
CA TRP A 180 -15.71 6.30 -13.02
C TRP A 180 -16.51 7.55 -12.72
N VAL A 181 -17.12 7.59 -11.56
CA VAL A 181 -17.81 8.75 -11.03
C VAL A 181 -16.88 9.47 -10.06
N ARG A 182 -16.66 10.79 -10.26
CA ARG A 182 -15.99 11.62 -9.27
C ARG A 182 -16.97 11.97 -8.15
N LEU A 183 -16.58 11.66 -6.93
CA LEU A 183 -17.29 11.99 -5.71
C LEU A 183 -16.69 13.24 -5.07
N PRO A 184 -17.33 13.85 -4.04
CA PRO A 184 -16.76 14.99 -3.33
C PRO A 184 -15.34 14.73 -2.83
N ASP A 185 -14.44 15.65 -3.13
CA ASP A 185 -13.04 15.58 -2.71
C ASP A 185 -12.94 15.53 -1.17
N PHE A 186 -11.96 14.80 -0.65
CA PHE A 186 -11.72 14.79 0.79
C PHE A 186 -11.11 16.11 1.28
N PRO A 187 -11.46 16.58 2.50
CA PRO A 187 -10.94 17.83 3.04
C PRO A 187 -9.48 17.70 3.50
N GLY A 188 -8.81 18.85 3.60
CA GLY A 188 -7.44 18.95 4.12
C GLY A 188 -6.36 18.73 3.07
N PRO A 189 -5.14 18.35 3.49
CA PRO A 189 -4.01 18.21 2.59
C PRO A 189 -4.17 17.02 1.62
N VAL A 190 -3.49 17.10 0.49
CA VAL A 190 -3.32 15.98 -0.44
C VAL A 190 -2.71 14.79 0.29
N ARG A 191 -3.11 13.58 -0.09
CA ARG A 191 -2.64 12.36 0.56
C ARG A 191 -2.02 11.39 -0.45
N VAL A 192 -0.70 11.35 -0.45
CA VAL A 192 0.10 10.29 -1.11
C VAL A 192 0.31 9.18 -0.10
N GLN A 193 0.16 7.93 -0.50
CA GLN A 193 0.26 6.75 0.38
C GLN A 193 -0.68 6.77 1.61
N PRO A 194 -1.95 7.20 1.49
CA PRO A 194 -2.90 6.98 2.55
C PRO A 194 -3.28 5.51 2.65
N VAL A 195 -4.07 5.16 3.68
CA VAL A 195 -4.80 3.90 3.72
C VAL A 195 -6.29 4.17 3.59
N LEU A 196 -6.99 3.35 2.80
CA LEU A 196 -8.43 3.43 2.62
C LEU A 196 -9.04 2.06 2.90
N THR A 197 -10.07 2.02 3.72
CA THR A 197 -10.86 0.81 3.97
C THR A 197 -12.32 1.16 4.15
N ALA A 198 -13.21 0.21 3.94
CA ALA A 198 -14.64 0.36 4.19
C ALA A 198 -15.04 -0.44 5.42
N GLN A 199 -15.93 0.10 6.24
CA GLN A 199 -16.47 -0.61 7.40
C GLN A 199 -17.91 -0.16 7.66
N GLN A 200 -18.68 -1.07 8.23
CA GLN A 200 -20.01 -0.78 8.73
C GLN A 200 -19.93 0.25 9.87
N SER A 201 -20.85 1.19 9.88
CA SER A 201 -21.04 2.20 10.92
C SER A 201 -22.50 2.17 11.38
N GLY A 202 -22.82 2.92 12.44
CA GLY A 202 -24.21 2.99 12.93
C GLY A 202 -25.21 3.63 11.95
N ASP A 203 -24.71 4.31 10.93
CA ASP A 203 -25.49 5.01 9.90
C ASP A 203 -25.25 4.45 8.48
N GLY A 204 -24.71 3.24 8.36
CA GLY A 204 -24.42 2.57 7.08
C GLY A 204 -22.94 2.33 6.84
N ILE A 205 -22.59 1.91 5.62
CA ILE A 205 -21.18 1.73 5.23
C ILE A 205 -20.51 3.08 5.11
N ARG A 206 -19.30 3.17 5.67
CA ARG A 206 -18.42 4.31 5.51
C ARG A 206 -17.06 3.91 4.98
N LEU A 207 -16.46 4.80 4.20
CA LEU A 207 -15.07 4.70 3.76
C LEU A 207 -14.20 5.48 4.76
N TYR A 208 -13.14 4.86 5.24
CA TYR A 208 -12.20 5.46 6.21
C TYR A 208 -10.86 5.68 5.54
N LEU A 209 -10.43 6.95 5.49
CA LEU A 209 -9.18 7.41 4.89
C LEU A 209 -8.26 7.92 5.99
N ALA A 210 -7.09 7.30 6.19
CA ALA A 210 -6.18 7.67 7.26
C ALA A 210 -4.74 7.87 6.77
N GLY A 211 -4.00 8.73 7.45
CA GLY A 211 -2.60 9.00 7.14
C GLY A 211 -2.39 9.55 5.73
N GLY A 212 -1.26 9.20 5.14
CA GLY A 212 -0.79 9.80 3.90
C GLY A 212 0.02 11.06 4.14
N PHE A 213 0.56 11.63 3.09
CA PHE A 213 1.33 12.87 3.17
C PHE A 213 1.10 13.75 1.94
N GLN A 214 1.20 15.05 2.14
CA GLN A 214 1.30 16.03 1.07
C GLN A 214 2.79 16.28 0.81
N PRO A 215 3.29 16.12 -0.44
CA PRO A 215 4.66 16.44 -0.79
C PRO A 215 5.00 17.92 -0.60
N VAL A 216 6.29 18.22 -0.50
CA VAL A 216 6.80 19.59 -0.58
C VAL A 216 6.36 20.24 -1.90
N SER A 217 6.00 21.49 -1.84
CA SER A 217 5.77 22.37 -3.00
C SER A 217 6.57 23.66 -2.85
N PRO A 218 6.70 24.51 -3.91
CA PRO A 218 7.49 25.75 -3.84
C PRO A 218 7.11 26.73 -2.71
N HIS A 219 5.86 26.60 -2.21
CA HIS A 219 5.31 27.53 -1.21
C HIS A 219 4.88 26.85 0.08
N GLN A 220 5.08 25.53 0.21
CA GLN A 220 4.58 24.79 1.36
C GLN A 220 5.47 23.57 1.69
N GLU A 221 5.80 23.45 2.97
CA GLU A 221 6.42 22.23 3.51
C GLU A 221 5.52 21.01 3.35
N ALA A 222 6.15 19.83 3.34
CA ALA A 222 5.42 18.58 3.37
C ALA A 222 4.60 18.45 4.67
N ILE A 223 3.39 17.95 4.52
CA ILE A 223 2.50 17.66 5.64
C ILE A 223 2.34 16.14 5.73
N VAL A 224 2.67 15.57 6.88
CA VAL A 224 2.40 14.17 7.18
C VAL A 224 1.11 14.07 7.98
N CYS A 225 0.09 13.42 7.45
CA CYS A 225 -1.24 13.36 8.06
C CYS A 225 -1.26 12.40 9.26
N THR A 226 -1.91 12.84 10.34
CA THR A 226 -2.03 12.12 11.60
C THR A 226 -3.47 11.82 11.99
N ASP A 227 -4.39 12.11 11.08
CA ASP A 227 -5.84 12.01 11.27
C ASP A 227 -6.45 10.86 10.45
N MET A 228 -7.70 10.61 10.75
CA MET A 228 -8.59 9.73 10.00
C MET A 228 -9.87 10.47 9.64
N LEU A 229 -10.23 10.42 8.37
CA LEU A 229 -11.47 10.93 7.80
C LEU A 229 -12.42 9.77 7.51
N SER A 230 -13.72 10.02 7.49
CA SER A 230 -14.66 9.08 6.88
C SER A 230 -15.59 9.76 5.87
N TYR A 231 -15.99 8.99 4.88
CA TYR A 231 -16.95 9.39 3.84
C TYR A 231 -18.17 8.47 3.88
N HIS A 232 -19.35 9.06 3.82
CA HIS A 232 -20.61 8.32 3.71
C HIS A 232 -21.08 8.34 2.24
N PRO A 233 -21.14 7.19 1.55
CA PRO A 233 -21.46 7.15 0.12
C PRO A 233 -22.84 7.69 -0.23
N GLU A 234 -23.87 7.40 0.59
CA GLU A 234 -25.24 7.82 0.33
C GLU A 234 -25.44 9.34 0.54
N THR A 235 -24.93 9.88 1.66
CA THR A 235 -25.08 11.31 1.97
C THR A 235 -24.04 12.18 1.28
N LYS A 236 -23.00 11.54 0.70
CA LYS A 236 -21.87 12.19 0.02
C LYS A 236 -21.12 13.19 0.90
N GLN A 237 -21.01 12.90 2.19
CA GLN A 237 -20.39 13.79 3.17
C GLN A 237 -19.15 13.20 3.80
N TRP A 238 -18.10 14.02 3.89
CA TRP A 238 -16.91 13.77 4.67
C TRP A 238 -17.07 14.28 6.11
N ARG A 239 -16.44 13.58 7.05
CA ARG A 239 -16.26 14.06 8.42
C ARG A 239 -14.88 13.69 8.97
N ASN A 240 -14.39 14.45 9.92
CA ASN A 240 -13.23 14.09 10.72
C ASN A 240 -13.67 13.04 11.77
N GLU A 241 -12.92 11.94 11.86
CA GLU A 241 -13.20 10.91 12.86
C GLU A 241 -12.35 11.13 14.12
N VAL A 242 -11.06 10.89 13.99
CA VAL A 242 -10.12 10.97 15.12
C VAL A 242 -8.72 11.32 14.61
N PHE A 243 -7.88 11.81 15.51
CA PHE A 243 -6.43 11.81 15.31
C PHE A 243 -5.83 10.48 15.79
N LEU A 244 -4.77 10.03 15.11
CA LEU A 244 -4.02 8.86 15.55
C LEU A 244 -3.38 9.14 16.92
N PRO A 245 -3.48 8.22 17.89
CA PRO A 245 -2.96 8.46 19.23
C PRO A 245 -1.44 8.63 19.21
N SER A 246 -0.91 9.67 19.86
CA SER A 246 0.52 9.88 19.99
C SER A 246 1.20 8.73 20.73
N PHE A 247 2.50 8.60 20.58
CA PHE A 247 3.31 7.70 21.38
C PHE A 247 3.41 8.21 22.82
N ALA A 248 3.87 7.35 23.74
CA ALA A 248 4.01 7.71 25.16
C ALA A 248 5.00 8.86 25.40
N ASP A 249 5.93 9.10 24.49
CA ASP A 249 6.87 10.23 24.52
C ASP A 249 6.30 11.52 23.92
N GLY A 250 5.00 11.54 23.56
CA GLY A 250 4.31 12.67 22.97
C GLY A 250 4.55 12.84 21.47
N SER A 251 5.39 12.03 20.84
CA SER A 251 5.62 12.11 19.40
C SER A 251 4.37 11.68 18.60
N HIS A 252 4.16 12.34 17.46
CA HIS A 252 3.02 12.04 16.60
C HIS A 252 3.15 10.67 15.93
N ARG A 253 2.00 10.10 15.60
CA ARG A 253 1.86 8.86 14.85
C ARG A 253 1.19 9.11 13.51
N THR A 254 1.63 8.41 12.50
CA THR A 254 0.97 8.36 11.18
C THR A 254 0.85 6.91 10.73
N ILE A 255 -0.07 6.65 9.83
CA ILE A 255 -0.22 5.34 9.14
C ILE A 255 0.23 5.42 7.67
N THR A 256 0.89 6.51 7.29
CA THR A 256 1.41 6.72 5.93
C THR A 256 2.28 5.53 5.48
N GLY A 257 1.95 4.92 4.35
CA GLY A 257 2.61 3.73 3.85
C GLY A 257 2.36 2.46 4.67
N GLY A 258 1.36 2.47 5.56
CA GLY A 258 0.89 1.31 6.30
C GLY A 258 -0.23 0.57 5.58
N CYS A 259 -0.97 -0.23 6.35
CA CYS A 259 -2.13 -0.98 5.89
C CYS A 259 -3.32 -0.76 6.80
N ALA A 260 -4.53 -0.89 6.24
CA ALA A 260 -5.78 -0.93 6.98
C ALA A 260 -6.60 -2.14 6.55
N ILE A 261 -7.30 -2.76 7.52
CA ILE A 261 -8.23 -3.86 7.25
C ILE A 261 -9.44 -3.72 8.16
N ALA A 262 -10.63 -3.82 7.56
CA ALA A 262 -11.88 -3.96 8.29
C ALA A 262 -12.04 -5.41 8.79
N SER A 263 -12.57 -5.57 9.99
CA SER A 263 -12.81 -6.87 10.59
C SER A 263 -14.11 -6.88 11.38
N GLY A 264 -14.94 -7.90 11.15
CA GLY A 264 -16.28 -7.95 11.73
C GLY A 264 -17.11 -6.74 11.31
N ASP A 265 -18.08 -6.37 12.12
CA ASP A 265 -19.08 -5.36 11.78
C ASP A 265 -18.70 -3.93 12.24
N SER A 266 -17.55 -3.74 12.89
CA SER A 266 -17.28 -2.45 13.54
C SER A 266 -15.80 -2.11 13.76
N SER A 267 -14.88 -3.02 13.51
CA SER A 267 -13.45 -2.80 13.79
C SER A 267 -12.65 -2.52 12.53
N ILE A 268 -11.73 -1.56 12.62
CA ILE A 268 -10.69 -1.32 11.62
C ILE A 268 -9.34 -1.46 12.31
N PHE A 269 -8.49 -2.33 11.78
CA PHE A 269 -7.12 -2.48 12.23
C PHE A 269 -6.19 -1.69 11.31
N LEU A 270 -5.30 -0.92 11.92
CA LEU A 270 -4.28 -0.14 11.23
C LEU A 270 -2.90 -0.65 11.70
N ILE A 271 -2.01 -0.95 10.75
CA ILE A 271 -0.71 -1.54 11.03
C ILE A 271 0.40 -0.91 10.19
N GLY A 272 1.56 -0.75 10.79
CA GLY A 272 2.76 -0.24 10.11
C GLY A 272 2.74 1.28 9.96
N GLY A 273 3.30 1.75 8.87
CA GLY A 273 3.51 3.15 8.57
C GLY A 273 4.88 3.68 9.00
N VAL A 274 5.24 4.83 8.47
CA VAL A 274 6.52 5.51 8.74
C VAL A 274 6.55 6.12 10.13
N ASN A 275 7.75 6.37 10.67
CA ASN A 275 7.91 7.27 11.80
C ASN A 275 7.64 8.72 11.37
N TYR A 276 6.72 9.39 12.04
CA TYR A 276 6.27 10.74 11.68
C TYR A 276 7.44 11.73 11.59
N ASN A 277 8.25 11.87 12.64
CA ASN A 277 9.32 12.87 12.69
C ASN A 277 10.40 12.59 11.63
N ARG A 278 10.89 11.33 11.57
CA ARG A 278 11.92 10.94 10.60
C ARG A 278 11.48 11.17 9.17
N PHE A 279 10.23 10.84 8.87
CA PHE A 279 9.72 10.98 7.52
C PHE A 279 9.44 12.43 7.14
N ARG A 280 8.83 13.22 8.05
CA ARG A 280 8.62 14.66 7.84
C ARG A 280 9.94 15.39 7.63
N ASP A 281 10.92 15.09 8.48
CA ASP A 281 12.23 15.72 8.41
C ASP A 281 12.94 15.38 7.08
N ALA A 282 12.85 14.12 6.64
CA ALA A 282 13.40 13.70 5.34
C ALA A 282 12.72 14.35 4.13
N LEU A 283 11.44 14.68 4.23
CA LEU A 283 10.71 15.36 3.17
C LEU A 283 11.07 16.84 3.08
N ASN A 284 11.22 17.51 4.23
CA ASN A 284 11.45 18.96 4.31
C ASN A 284 12.94 19.32 4.31
N HIS A 285 13.78 18.44 4.81
CA HIS A 285 15.24 18.62 4.93
C HIS A 285 15.93 17.36 4.41
N PRO A 286 15.93 17.12 3.08
CA PRO A 286 16.50 15.89 2.52
C PRO A 286 17.99 15.78 2.77
N GLU A 287 18.41 14.73 3.45
CA GLU A 287 19.79 14.41 3.72
C GLU A 287 20.34 13.45 2.65
N PRO A 288 21.55 13.68 2.09
CA PRO A 288 22.15 12.79 1.08
C PRO A 288 22.27 11.33 1.56
N ASP A 289 22.51 11.13 2.85
CA ASP A 289 22.72 9.82 3.45
C ASP A 289 21.44 9.17 4.01
N TYR A 290 20.26 9.77 3.79
CA TYR A 290 19.00 9.26 4.31
C TYR A 290 18.79 7.75 4.01
N LEU A 291 19.12 7.29 2.81
CA LEU A 291 18.99 5.90 2.40
C LEU A 291 20.10 4.96 2.90
N ARG A 292 21.14 5.49 3.53
CA ARG A 292 22.28 4.71 4.04
C ARG A 292 22.14 4.29 5.49
N HIS A 293 21.15 4.84 6.19
CA HIS A 293 20.91 4.48 7.58
C HIS A 293 20.47 3.01 7.72
N PRO A 294 20.84 2.35 8.82
CA PRO A 294 20.34 1.01 9.11
C PRO A 294 18.83 1.03 9.36
N THR A 295 18.16 -0.10 9.11
CA THR A 295 16.68 -0.18 9.17
C THR A 295 16.11 0.31 10.51
N ASP A 296 16.77 0.01 11.62
CA ASP A 296 16.32 0.41 12.96
C ASP A 296 16.34 1.94 13.17
N TRP A 297 17.13 2.67 12.38
CA TRP A 297 17.15 4.13 12.43
C TRP A 297 15.83 4.75 11.98
N TYR A 298 15.14 4.16 11.00
CA TYR A 298 13.88 4.70 10.47
C TYR A 298 12.73 4.61 11.47
N LYS A 299 12.82 3.76 12.49
CA LYS A 299 11.83 3.59 13.57
C LYS A 299 10.40 3.43 13.04
N PHE A 300 10.22 2.59 12.03
CA PHE A 300 8.88 2.29 11.52
C PHE A 300 7.91 1.87 12.63
N ASN A 301 6.64 2.20 12.48
CA ASN A 301 5.62 1.85 13.44
C ASN A 301 5.44 0.33 13.52
N THR A 302 5.48 -0.19 14.73
CA THR A 302 5.29 -1.62 15.04
C THR A 302 4.00 -1.87 15.82
N SER A 303 3.21 -0.82 16.03
CA SER A 303 1.96 -0.92 16.77
C SER A 303 0.82 -1.35 15.87
N LEU A 304 -0.04 -2.20 16.39
CA LEU A 304 -1.36 -2.45 15.83
C LEU A 304 -2.35 -1.52 16.53
N LEU A 305 -3.06 -0.70 15.76
CA LEU A 305 -4.14 0.15 16.25
C LEU A 305 -5.47 -0.49 15.88
N GLN A 306 -6.44 -0.39 16.79
CA GLN A 306 -7.82 -0.76 16.51
C GLN A 306 -8.71 0.48 16.65
N TYR A 307 -9.41 0.82 15.57
CA TYR A 307 -10.51 1.78 15.61
C TYR A 307 -11.81 1.02 15.83
N PHE A 308 -12.56 1.44 16.85
CA PHE A 308 -13.81 0.84 17.23
C PHE A 308 -14.73 1.90 17.85
N HIS A 309 -15.97 2.02 17.35
CA HIS A 309 -16.97 2.96 17.87
C HIS A 309 -16.46 4.38 18.13
N LYS A 310 -15.74 4.96 17.16
CA LYS A 310 -15.13 6.31 17.24
C LYS A 310 -13.96 6.44 18.23
N THR A 311 -13.47 5.35 18.78
CA THR A 311 -12.24 5.31 19.57
C THR A 311 -11.14 4.62 18.77
N LEU A 312 -9.93 5.10 18.93
CA LEU A 312 -8.75 4.48 18.33
C LEU A 312 -7.76 4.13 19.45
N ASP A 313 -7.69 2.86 19.76
CA ASP A 313 -6.86 2.35 20.84
C ASP A 313 -5.64 1.61 20.31
N PRO A 314 -4.44 1.86 20.86
CA PRO A 314 -3.31 0.99 20.61
C PRO A 314 -3.59 -0.36 21.28
N LEU A 315 -3.81 -1.39 20.49
CA LEU A 315 -3.74 -2.74 21.03
C LEU A 315 -2.33 -2.94 21.59
N ARG A 316 -2.25 -3.47 22.80
CA ARG A 316 -0.96 -3.79 23.44
C ARG A 316 -0.08 -4.46 22.40
N ARG A 317 1.20 -4.02 22.30
CA ARG A 317 2.21 -4.65 21.44
C ARG A 317 1.91 -6.12 21.37
N LEU A 318 1.73 -6.66 20.17
CA LEU A 318 1.67 -8.11 19.99
C LEU A 318 2.88 -8.67 20.75
N ARG A 319 2.63 -9.15 21.96
CA ARG A 319 3.69 -9.83 22.72
C ARG A 319 4.12 -10.95 21.81
N ARG A 320 5.38 -11.01 21.51
CA ARG A 320 6.04 -12.19 20.97
C ARG A 320 5.73 -13.38 21.90
N THR A 321 4.53 -13.95 21.80
CA THR A 321 4.17 -15.22 22.40
C THR A 321 4.49 -16.30 21.39
N GLY A 322 5.75 -16.45 21.13
CA GLY A 322 6.31 -17.56 20.39
C GLY A 322 7.73 -17.72 20.89
N THR A 323 7.88 -18.38 22.03
CA THR A 323 9.15 -19.00 22.37
C THR A 323 9.41 -20.09 21.35
N CYS A 324 9.94 -19.73 20.19
CA CYS A 324 10.62 -20.67 19.35
C CYS A 324 11.86 -21.14 20.14
N ARG A 325 11.78 -22.30 20.78
CA ARG A 325 12.95 -22.99 21.33
C ARG A 325 13.80 -23.47 20.15
N CYS A 326 14.56 -22.56 19.57
CA CYS A 326 15.68 -22.95 18.71
C CYS A 326 16.77 -23.53 19.60
N ARG A 327 17.01 -24.85 19.52
CA ARG A 327 18.12 -25.55 20.18
C ARG A 327 19.49 -25.21 19.60
N HIS A 328 19.66 -24.10 18.89
CA HIS A 328 20.97 -23.59 18.50
C HIS A 328 20.97 -22.07 18.55
N ARG A 329 21.75 -21.53 19.49
CA ARG A 329 22.08 -20.13 19.63
C ARG A 329 22.80 -19.62 18.36
N LYS A 330 22.03 -19.07 17.42
CA LYS A 330 22.49 -18.01 16.49
C LYS A 330 21.25 -17.18 16.14
N GLN A 331 21.33 -15.92 16.52
CA GLN A 331 20.40 -14.81 16.41
C GLN A 331 19.31 -14.94 15.33
N CYS A 332 18.06 -15.21 15.75
CA CYS A 332 16.87 -14.87 14.95
C CYS A 332 16.57 -13.39 15.15
N LYS A 333 16.95 -12.55 14.23
CA LYS A 333 16.43 -11.18 14.11
C LYS A 333 15.12 -11.25 13.34
N TYR A 334 14.03 -10.90 14.00
CA TYR A 334 12.74 -10.70 13.35
C TYR A 334 12.71 -9.31 12.70
N ASP A 335 12.60 -9.27 11.39
CA ASP A 335 12.44 -8.05 10.62
C ASP A 335 10.98 -7.87 10.21
N ASN A 336 10.25 -7.00 10.90
CA ASN A 336 8.87 -6.61 10.55
C ASN A 336 8.82 -5.53 9.44
N HIS A 337 9.92 -5.30 8.70
CA HIS A 337 10.10 -4.06 7.92
C HIS A 337 10.34 -4.28 6.42
N ASN A 338 9.97 -5.43 5.87
CA ASN A 338 10.30 -5.77 4.48
C ASN A 338 9.75 -4.80 3.40
N TRP A 339 8.66 -4.09 3.72
CA TRP A 339 8.08 -3.13 2.78
C TRP A 339 8.99 -1.94 2.45
N TRP A 340 9.77 -1.50 3.44
CA TRP A 340 10.63 -0.32 3.31
C TRP A 340 12.09 -0.64 2.98
N ARG A 341 12.55 -1.85 3.27
CA ARG A 341 13.91 -2.27 2.90
C ARG A 341 14.14 -2.22 1.41
N ALA A 342 13.14 -2.60 0.61
CA ALA A 342 13.24 -2.49 -0.83
C ALA A 342 13.34 -1.04 -1.32
N LYS A 343 12.78 -0.05 -0.57
CA LYS A 343 12.98 1.38 -0.85
C LYS A 343 14.36 1.87 -0.44
N ALA A 344 14.95 1.30 0.59
CA ALA A 344 16.28 1.67 1.08
C ALA A 344 17.43 0.96 0.38
N GLY A 345 17.15 0.03 -0.56
CA GLY A 345 18.18 -0.61 -1.36
C GLY A 345 19.13 -1.56 -0.61
N HIS A 346 18.75 -2.05 0.58
CA HIS A 346 19.59 -2.99 1.30
C HIS A 346 19.31 -4.44 0.89
N PRO A 347 20.36 -5.22 0.55
CA PRO A 347 20.20 -6.64 0.27
C PRO A 347 19.81 -7.40 1.54
N HIS A 348 18.79 -8.26 1.44
CA HIS A 348 18.33 -9.10 2.52
C HIS A 348 19.07 -10.43 2.55
N THR A 349 19.75 -10.69 3.63
CA THR A 349 20.02 -12.05 4.08
C THR A 349 18.85 -12.48 4.98
N GLY A 350 17.91 -13.19 4.39
CA GLY A 350 17.02 -14.13 5.03
C GLY A 350 15.97 -13.65 6.01
N SER A 351 14.74 -13.96 5.73
CA SER A 351 13.55 -14.14 6.57
C SER A 351 12.46 -13.09 6.44
N GLN A 352 11.54 -13.34 5.51
CA GLN A 352 10.25 -12.65 5.45
C GLN A 352 9.22 -13.42 6.30
N CYS A 353 8.52 -12.71 7.19
CA CYS A 353 7.25 -13.17 7.77
C CYS A 353 6.12 -12.29 7.23
N VAL A 354 5.05 -12.91 6.79
CA VAL A 354 3.77 -12.28 6.48
C VAL A 354 2.91 -12.29 7.73
#